data_44885e8c7cb626ab301d003aa21d1e83
#
_entry.id   44885e8c7cb626ab301d003aa21d1e83
#
_cell.length_a   1.000
_cell.length_b   1.000
_cell.length_c   1.000
_cell.angle_alpha   90.00
_cell.angle_beta   90.00
_cell.angle_gamma   90.00
#
_symmetry.space_group_name_H-M   'P 1'
#
loop_
_entity.id
_entity.type
_entity.pdbx_description
1 polymer ?
#
loop_
_entity_poly.entity_id
_entity_poly.type
_entity_poly.pdbx_seq_one_letter_code
_entity_poly.pdbx_strand_id
1 'polypeptide(L)'
;MQIEQAKQTFRGPMIAVISHLNADLSINHAAIRENIDYVVQHGFGHGHGALLGVGAGGDFPMLSLDERKEVARTIVEAAAGRVPVLIGAQDTNIDTVVEMARWAEQIGAEGIQVSPGYYYASSEEDCLRVFQAVHDATREIGIMIYNTYWEGYNMSLDHLARLAELPRCVALKWSTSAGSGEYLRGLARFSDRFAIVDNQGLFVMTRLMGGTGYITHLATIWPEHDLEVWRLLEAGDYDAAQQKITSTNWPWSDFRGKLWKRTGCESPVIKTALELCGRHGGPTRLPSRALNAEERAELRGLLKQIGVPDVQ
;
A
#
# COMPACT_ATOMS: atom_id res chain seq x y z
N MET A 1 1.77 18.34 7.15
CA MET A 1 3.08 17.64 6.93
C MET A 1 3.86 18.36 5.83
N GLN A 2 5.18 18.52 5.99
CA GLN A 2 6.09 19.10 4.98
C GLN A 2 6.77 17.98 4.18
N ILE A 3 7.35 18.32 3.00
CA ILE A 3 7.95 17.32 2.07
C ILE A 3 9.08 16.53 2.72
N GLU A 4 10.03 17.22 3.37
CA GLU A 4 11.17 16.54 4.00
C GLU A 4 10.72 15.62 5.16
N GLN A 5 9.70 16.03 5.91
CA GLN A 5 9.08 15.18 6.90
C GLN A 5 8.42 13.94 6.25
N ALA A 6 7.69 14.12 5.13
CA ALA A 6 7.08 13.01 4.41
C ALA A 6 8.12 12.01 3.89
N LYS A 7 9.27 12.49 3.38
CA LYS A 7 10.38 11.63 2.92
C LYS A 7 10.99 10.80 4.05
N GLN A 8 10.99 11.30 5.29
CA GLN A 8 11.43 10.54 6.45
C GLN A 8 10.34 9.60 6.98
N THR A 9 9.09 10.07 7.00
CA THR A 9 7.95 9.32 7.51
C THR A 9 7.61 8.12 6.61
N PHE A 10 7.55 8.33 5.28
CA PHE A 10 7.18 7.30 4.31
C PHE A 10 8.42 6.66 3.66
N ARG A 11 9.37 6.24 4.52
CA ARG A 11 10.65 5.66 4.11
C ARG A 11 10.64 4.15 4.33
N GLY A 12 11.04 3.39 3.31
CA GLY A 12 11.13 1.94 3.36
C GLY A 12 9.95 1.22 2.70
N PRO A 13 9.88 -0.12 2.87
CA PRO A 13 8.77 -0.90 2.37
C PRO A 13 7.46 -0.48 3.05
N MET A 14 6.40 -0.31 2.26
CA MET A 14 5.08 0.06 2.74
C MET A 14 4.14 -1.13 2.65
N ILE A 15 3.68 -1.63 3.79
CA ILE A 15 2.78 -2.78 3.88
C ILE A 15 1.34 -2.34 3.61
N ALA A 16 0.69 -2.96 2.63
CA ALA A 16 -0.75 -2.89 2.49
C ALA A 16 -1.41 -3.79 3.56
N VAL A 17 -1.93 -3.18 4.63
CA VAL A 17 -2.57 -3.89 5.74
C VAL A 17 -3.88 -4.49 5.28
N ILE A 18 -4.04 -5.80 5.46
CA ILE A 18 -5.28 -6.51 5.12
C ILE A 18 -6.35 -6.37 6.21
N SER A 19 -7.62 -6.43 5.83
CA SER A 19 -8.74 -6.50 6.76
C SER A 19 -9.03 -7.96 7.12
N HIS A 20 -8.70 -8.34 8.34
CA HIS A 20 -9.01 -9.67 8.87
C HIS A 20 -10.49 -9.76 9.23
N LEU A 21 -11.11 -10.91 8.96
CA LEU A 21 -12.52 -11.17 9.26
C LEU A 21 -12.66 -12.40 10.16
N ASN A 22 -13.70 -12.38 10.99
CA ASN A 22 -14.18 -13.54 11.72
C ASN A 22 -14.98 -14.47 10.80
N ALA A 23 -15.34 -15.67 11.26
CA ALA A 23 -16.11 -16.64 10.49
C ALA A 23 -17.51 -16.14 10.08
N ASP A 24 -18.08 -15.22 10.85
CA ASP A 24 -19.36 -14.54 10.56
C ASP A 24 -19.22 -13.31 9.63
N LEU A 25 -18.02 -13.08 9.12
CA LEU A 25 -17.62 -11.95 8.27
C LEU A 25 -17.58 -10.59 8.96
N SER A 26 -17.73 -10.51 10.27
CA SER A 26 -17.43 -9.28 11.03
C SER A 26 -15.93 -8.99 11.05
N ILE A 27 -15.53 -7.73 11.30
CA ILE A 27 -14.11 -7.34 11.39
C ILE A 27 -13.45 -8.01 12.58
N ASN A 28 -12.30 -8.67 12.37
CA ASN A 28 -11.48 -9.24 13.43
C ASN A 28 -10.39 -8.23 13.86
N HIS A 29 -10.74 -7.33 14.75
CA HIS A 29 -9.83 -6.31 15.27
C HIS A 29 -8.61 -6.90 16.00
N ALA A 30 -8.78 -8.05 16.67
CA ALA A 30 -7.68 -8.72 17.36
C ALA A 30 -6.62 -9.20 16.38
N ALA A 31 -7.03 -9.87 15.30
CA ALA A 31 -6.11 -10.34 14.27
C ALA A 31 -5.40 -9.19 13.52
N ILE A 32 -6.07 -8.04 13.32
CA ILE A 32 -5.43 -6.83 12.78
C ILE A 32 -4.31 -6.37 13.74
N ARG A 33 -4.58 -6.28 15.04
CA ARG A 33 -3.57 -5.88 16.04
C ARG A 33 -2.40 -6.85 16.09
N GLU A 34 -2.67 -8.16 16.14
CA GLU A 34 -1.64 -9.21 16.16
C GLU A 34 -0.75 -9.14 14.91
N ASN A 35 -1.33 -8.88 13.74
CA ASN A 35 -0.56 -8.75 12.50
C ASN A 35 0.35 -7.51 12.52
N ILE A 36 -0.13 -6.38 13.02
CA ILE A 36 0.66 -5.16 13.17
C ILE A 36 1.76 -5.35 14.21
N ASP A 37 1.45 -5.95 15.35
CA ASP A 37 2.44 -6.26 16.37
C ASP A 37 3.52 -7.20 15.82
N TYR A 38 3.15 -8.20 15.03
CA TYR A 38 4.09 -9.09 14.38
C TYR A 38 5.08 -8.32 13.50
N VAL A 39 4.62 -7.50 12.57
CA VAL A 39 5.53 -6.78 11.65
C VAL A 39 6.40 -5.76 12.38
N VAL A 40 5.89 -5.11 13.43
CA VAL A 40 6.68 -4.19 14.27
C VAL A 40 7.75 -4.93 15.07
N GLN A 41 7.41 -6.08 15.67
CA GLN A 41 8.38 -6.92 16.40
C GLN A 41 9.50 -7.46 15.49
N HIS A 42 9.23 -7.58 14.18
CA HIS A 42 10.19 -8.02 13.18
C HIS A 42 10.88 -6.85 12.44
N GLY A 43 10.84 -5.64 13.03
CA GLY A 43 11.69 -4.53 12.64
C GLY A 43 11.04 -3.41 11.84
N PHE A 44 9.74 -3.50 11.51
CA PHE A 44 9.05 -2.36 10.90
C PHE A 44 8.89 -1.21 11.89
N GLY A 45 9.27 0.00 11.47
CA GLY A 45 9.24 1.20 12.32
C GLY A 45 9.62 2.46 11.54
N HIS A 46 9.77 3.56 12.24
CA HIS A 46 10.17 4.85 11.63
C HIS A 46 11.50 4.72 10.88
N GLY A 47 11.52 5.16 9.61
CA GLY A 47 12.68 5.06 8.73
C GLY A 47 12.90 3.68 8.07
N HIS A 48 12.16 2.66 8.50
CA HIS A 48 12.32 1.28 8.04
C HIS A 48 11.02 0.67 7.52
N GLY A 49 10.00 1.48 7.31
CA GLY A 49 8.73 1.04 6.72
C GLY A 49 7.54 1.85 7.19
N ALA A 50 6.40 1.62 6.54
CA ALA A 50 5.13 2.25 6.86
C ALA A 50 3.96 1.27 6.66
N LEU A 51 2.81 1.57 7.23
CA LEU A 51 1.57 0.84 7.04
C LEU A 51 0.59 1.64 6.20
N LEU A 52 -0.05 0.99 5.24
CA LEU A 52 -1.16 1.54 4.45
C LEU A 52 -2.43 0.75 4.77
N GLY A 53 -3.27 1.30 5.62
CA GLY A 53 -4.55 0.71 6.00
C GLY A 53 -5.68 1.13 5.06
N VAL A 54 -6.74 0.34 4.97
CA VAL A 54 -7.96 0.63 4.20
C VAL A 54 -7.68 0.94 2.73
N GLY A 55 -6.64 0.33 2.16
CA GLY A 55 -6.34 0.37 0.73
C GLY A 55 -6.94 -0.83 -0.01
N ALA A 56 -6.56 -1.01 -1.29
CA ALA A 56 -7.01 -2.15 -2.10
C ALA A 56 -6.65 -3.50 -1.47
N GLY A 57 -5.42 -3.66 -0.96
CA GLY A 57 -5.00 -4.86 -0.23
C GLY A 57 -5.78 -5.08 1.08
N GLY A 58 -6.39 -4.04 1.64
CA GLY A 58 -7.26 -4.06 2.82
C GLY A 58 -8.74 -4.23 2.50
N ASP A 59 -9.11 -4.62 1.29
CA ASP A 59 -10.48 -4.91 0.87
C ASP A 59 -11.47 -3.74 1.03
N PHE A 60 -11.00 -2.48 0.93
CA PHE A 60 -11.84 -1.30 1.17
C PHE A 60 -13.18 -1.31 0.40
N PRO A 61 -13.27 -1.83 -0.85
CA PRO A 61 -14.53 -1.85 -1.58
C PRO A 61 -15.60 -2.78 -0.97
N MET A 62 -15.18 -3.70 -0.08
CA MET A 62 -16.05 -4.67 0.58
C MET A 62 -16.43 -4.25 2.00
N LEU A 63 -15.96 -3.08 2.44
CA LEU A 63 -16.21 -2.52 3.76
C LEU A 63 -17.18 -1.34 3.66
N SER A 64 -18.14 -1.28 4.58
CA SER A 64 -18.93 -0.07 4.76
C SER A 64 -18.04 1.09 5.24
N LEU A 65 -18.52 2.33 5.12
CA LEU A 65 -17.78 3.49 5.60
C LEU A 65 -17.46 3.38 7.11
N ASP A 66 -18.41 2.91 7.91
CA ASP A 66 -18.21 2.73 9.36
C ASP A 66 -17.14 1.68 9.64
N GLU A 67 -17.17 0.53 8.93
CA GLU A 67 -16.12 -0.49 9.06
C GLU A 67 -14.75 0.04 8.64
N ARG A 68 -14.66 0.84 7.54
CA ARG A 68 -13.41 1.48 7.13
C ARG A 68 -12.85 2.38 8.24
N LYS A 69 -13.72 3.16 8.90
CA LYS A 69 -13.32 4.03 10.02
C LYS A 69 -12.84 3.22 11.22
N GLU A 70 -13.51 2.13 11.56
CA GLU A 70 -13.12 1.26 12.67
C GLU A 70 -11.81 0.52 12.39
N VAL A 71 -11.64 0.00 11.17
CA VAL A 71 -10.37 -0.64 10.74
C VAL A 71 -9.23 0.38 10.79
N ALA A 72 -9.44 1.60 10.25
CA ALA A 72 -8.45 2.67 10.31
C ALA A 72 -8.02 2.99 11.75
N ARG A 73 -9.00 3.17 12.65
CA ARG A 73 -8.74 3.39 14.09
C ARG A 73 -7.94 2.24 14.68
N THR A 74 -8.35 0.99 14.42
CA THR A 74 -7.66 -0.20 14.94
C THR A 74 -6.20 -0.24 14.50
N ILE A 75 -5.91 0.11 13.24
CA ILE A 75 -4.54 0.13 12.70
C ILE A 75 -3.71 1.21 13.40
N VAL A 76 -4.23 2.44 13.54
CA VAL A 76 -3.52 3.55 14.18
C VAL A 76 -3.26 3.24 15.66
N GLU A 77 -4.27 2.75 16.40
CA GLU A 77 -4.11 2.34 17.78
C GLU A 77 -3.11 1.20 17.97
N ALA A 78 -3.12 0.20 17.09
CA ALA A 78 -2.17 -0.90 17.12
C ALA A 78 -0.75 -0.46 16.78
N ALA A 79 -0.60 0.43 15.80
CA ALA A 79 0.70 1.03 15.49
C ALA A 79 1.27 1.79 16.67
N ALA A 80 0.43 2.49 17.44
CA ALA A 80 0.78 3.20 18.68
C ALA A 80 2.02 4.10 18.54
N GLY A 81 2.18 4.76 17.38
CA GLY A 81 3.35 5.58 17.05
C GLY A 81 4.66 4.81 16.85
N ARG A 82 4.65 3.47 16.82
CA ARG A 82 5.85 2.65 16.56
C ARG A 82 6.24 2.59 15.09
N VAL A 83 5.26 2.74 14.21
CA VAL A 83 5.40 2.69 12.75
C VAL A 83 4.43 3.70 12.11
N PRO A 84 4.83 4.44 11.07
CA PRO A 84 3.94 5.40 10.42
C PRO A 84 2.75 4.73 9.75
N VAL A 85 1.58 5.37 9.82
CA VAL A 85 0.33 4.87 9.24
C VAL A 85 -0.24 5.85 8.21
N LEU A 86 -0.53 5.34 7.02
CA LEU A 86 -1.36 6.00 6.03
C LEU A 86 -2.71 5.28 5.95
N ILE A 87 -3.77 6.04 5.67
CA ILE A 87 -5.12 5.50 5.46
C ILE A 87 -5.58 5.77 4.04
N GLY A 88 -6.15 4.77 3.38
CA GLY A 88 -6.78 4.92 2.07
C GLY A 88 -8.15 5.59 2.18
N ALA A 89 -8.39 6.56 1.28
CA ALA A 89 -9.66 7.29 1.22
C ALA A 89 -10.35 7.18 -0.16
N GLN A 90 -10.07 6.10 -0.90
CA GLN A 90 -10.66 5.92 -2.22
C GLN A 90 -12.17 5.65 -2.13
N ASP A 91 -12.94 6.37 -2.91
CA ASP A 91 -14.36 6.14 -3.11
C ASP A 91 -14.84 6.77 -4.42
N THR A 92 -15.99 6.33 -4.93
CA THR A 92 -16.69 6.99 -6.05
C THR A 92 -17.42 8.26 -5.60
N ASN A 93 -17.76 8.34 -4.31
CA ASN A 93 -18.39 9.51 -3.70
C ASN A 93 -17.33 10.38 -3.01
N ILE A 94 -17.16 11.62 -3.49
CA ILE A 94 -16.18 12.55 -2.95
C ILE A 94 -16.43 12.92 -1.49
N ASP A 95 -17.68 12.97 -1.05
CA ASP A 95 -18.01 13.27 0.35
C ASP A 95 -17.46 12.16 1.26
N THR A 96 -17.51 10.89 0.82
CA THR A 96 -16.90 9.76 1.53
C THR A 96 -15.37 9.89 1.56
N VAL A 97 -14.74 10.30 0.45
CA VAL A 97 -13.28 10.55 0.42
C VAL A 97 -12.88 11.62 1.43
N VAL A 98 -13.61 12.74 1.45
CA VAL A 98 -13.38 13.85 2.38
C VAL A 98 -13.61 13.43 3.84
N GLU A 99 -14.66 12.66 4.09
CA GLU A 99 -14.99 12.16 5.42
C GLU A 99 -13.91 11.21 5.95
N MET A 100 -13.42 10.29 5.12
CA MET A 100 -12.30 9.41 5.48
C MET A 100 -11.01 10.19 5.74
N ALA A 101 -10.75 11.25 4.96
CA ALA A 101 -9.57 12.09 5.16
C ALA A 101 -9.61 12.83 6.51
N ARG A 102 -10.75 13.43 6.85
CA ARG A 102 -10.98 14.06 8.17
C ARG A 102 -10.84 13.05 9.31
N TRP A 103 -11.40 11.86 9.12
CA TRP A 103 -11.32 10.79 10.10
C TRP A 103 -9.88 10.34 10.32
N ALA A 104 -9.11 10.11 9.24
CA ALA A 104 -7.70 9.73 9.34
C ALA A 104 -6.88 10.77 10.11
N GLU A 105 -7.08 12.06 9.84
CA GLU A 105 -6.44 13.14 10.59
C GLU A 105 -6.86 13.14 12.06
N GLN A 106 -8.15 12.97 12.36
CA GLN A 106 -8.68 12.95 13.71
C GLN A 106 -8.15 11.82 14.58
N ILE A 107 -7.94 10.64 14.00
CA ILE A 107 -7.38 9.47 14.71
C ILE A 107 -5.85 9.47 14.78
N GLY A 108 -5.18 10.46 14.19
CA GLY A 108 -3.72 10.63 14.26
C GLY A 108 -2.92 9.83 13.24
N ALA A 109 -3.50 9.49 12.09
CA ALA A 109 -2.72 8.94 10.97
C ALA A 109 -1.76 10.01 10.41
N GLU A 110 -0.57 9.59 9.97
CA GLU A 110 0.42 10.50 9.39
C GLU A 110 0.09 10.91 7.96
N GLY A 111 -0.67 10.08 7.23
CA GLY A 111 -1.02 10.36 5.85
C GLY A 111 -2.35 9.78 5.42
N ILE A 112 -2.85 10.35 4.31
CA ILE A 112 -4.04 9.87 3.60
C ILE A 112 -3.67 9.59 2.16
N GLN A 113 -4.01 8.39 1.65
CA GLN A 113 -3.84 8.05 0.24
C GLN A 113 -5.13 8.38 -0.53
N VAL A 114 -5.00 9.18 -1.57
CA VAL A 114 -6.09 9.62 -2.44
C VAL A 114 -5.79 9.23 -3.88
N SER A 115 -6.79 8.71 -4.58
CA SER A 115 -6.75 8.40 -6.02
C SER A 115 -7.72 9.28 -6.81
N PRO A 116 -7.61 9.35 -8.14
CA PRO A 116 -8.66 9.90 -8.98
C PRO A 116 -10.00 9.21 -8.72
N GLY A 117 -11.09 9.89 -9.01
CA GLY A 117 -12.40 9.24 -9.07
C GLY A 117 -12.39 8.11 -10.11
N TYR A 118 -13.12 7.04 -9.82
CA TYR A 118 -13.26 5.88 -10.70
C TYR A 118 -14.76 5.60 -10.96
N TYR A 119 -15.07 4.64 -11.84
CA TYR A 119 -16.37 4.33 -12.41
C TYR A 119 -16.72 5.21 -13.59
N TYR A 120 -16.71 6.56 -13.47
CA TYR A 120 -16.78 7.46 -14.62
C TYR A 120 -15.36 7.86 -15.03
N ALA A 121 -15.17 8.09 -16.34
CA ALA A 121 -13.89 8.62 -16.84
C ALA A 121 -13.65 10.01 -16.22
N SER A 122 -12.64 10.12 -15.37
CA SER A 122 -12.26 11.39 -14.77
C SER A 122 -11.46 12.23 -15.77
N SER A 123 -11.71 13.54 -15.78
CA SER A 123 -10.80 14.51 -16.41
C SER A 123 -9.71 14.94 -15.44
N GLU A 124 -8.68 15.62 -15.94
CA GLU A 124 -7.64 16.24 -15.11
C GLU A 124 -8.23 17.20 -14.07
N GLU A 125 -9.21 18.02 -14.49
CA GLU A 125 -9.90 18.96 -13.61
C GLU A 125 -10.76 18.26 -12.54
N ASP A 126 -11.40 17.13 -12.86
CA ASP A 126 -12.16 16.36 -11.87
C ASP A 126 -11.22 15.79 -10.82
N CYS A 127 -10.09 15.24 -11.25
CA CYS A 127 -9.07 14.73 -10.36
C CYS A 127 -8.52 15.85 -9.45
N LEU A 128 -8.17 17.00 -10.01
CA LEU A 128 -7.68 18.15 -9.22
C LEU A 128 -8.70 18.57 -8.15
N ARG A 129 -10.01 18.62 -8.48
CA ARG A 129 -11.07 18.93 -7.52
C ARG A 129 -11.14 17.96 -6.36
N VAL A 130 -10.90 16.65 -6.61
CA VAL A 130 -10.85 15.65 -5.53
C VAL A 130 -9.75 15.97 -4.54
N PHE A 131 -8.52 16.20 -5.05
CA PHE A 131 -7.37 16.54 -4.19
C PHE A 131 -7.55 17.88 -3.48
N GLN A 132 -8.10 18.88 -4.16
CA GLN A 132 -8.41 20.19 -3.57
C GLN A 132 -9.43 20.04 -2.42
N ALA A 133 -10.50 19.27 -2.62
CA ALA A 133 -11.52 19.06 -1.59
C ALA A 133 -10.94 18.36 -0.34
N VAL A 134 -10.07 17.36 -0.52
CA VAL A 134 -9.37 16.71 0.59
C VAL A 134 -8.42 17.69 1.27
N HIS A 135 -7.65 18.46 0.48
CA HIS A 135 -6.75 19.48 1.01
C HIS A 135 -7.49 20.52 1.85
N ASP A 136 -8.63 21.03 1.38
CA ASP A 136 -9.39 22.07 2.10
C ASP A 136 -10.12 21.54 3.34
N ALA A 137 -10.42 20.24 3.33
CA ALA A 137 -11.14 19.57 4.42
C ALA A 137 -10.25 19.13 5.60
N THR A 138 -8.94 19.11 5.41
CA THR A 138 -7.92 18.68 6.40
C THR A 138 -6.95 19.81 6.69
N ARG A 139 -6.10 19.69 7.74
CA ARG A 139 -5.22 20.79 8.19
C ARG A 139 -3.72 20.44 8.14
N GLU A 140 -3.34 19.26 8.62
CA GLU A 140 -1.95 18.89 8.84
C GLU A 140 -1.54 17.57 8.18
N ILE A 141 -2.50 16.65 7.96
CA ILE A 141 -2.22 15.33 7.40
C ILE A 141 -1.55 15.42 6.02
N GLY A 142 -0.56 14.57 5.77
CA GLY A 142 0.08 14.46 4.47
C GLY A 142 -0.81 13.74 3.45
N ILE A 143 -0.90 14.25 2.23
CA ILE A 143 -1.66 13.65 1.14
C ILE A 143 -0.70 12.91 0.23
N MET A 144 -0.93 11.59 0.08
CA MET A 144 -0.26 10.74 -0.90
C MET A 144 -1.11 10.63 -2.15
N ILE A 145 -0.60 11.10 -3.26
CA ILE A 145 -1.21 10.92 -4.58
C ILE A 145 -1.02 9.46 -5.01
N TYR A 146 -2.10 8.81 -5.44
CA TYR A 146 -2.05 7.45 -5.96
C TYR A 146 -2.54 7.39 -7.40
N ASN A 147 -1.65 7.11 -8.36
CA ASN A 147 -2.02 6.96 -9.76
C ASN A 147 -2.59 5.56 -10.02
N THR A 148 -3.91 5.46 -10.15
CA THR A 148 -4.66 4.21 -10.37
C THR A 148 -5.09 4.08 -11.84
N TYR A 149 -4.14 4.14 -12.77
CA TYR A 149 -4.42 4.14 -14.20
C TYR A 149 -5.28 2.96 -14.69
N TRP A 150 -5.28 1.84 -13.97
CA TRP A 150 -6.11 0.67 -14.27
C TRP A 150 -7.60 0.86 -13.93
N GLU A 151 -7.96 1.92 -13.21
CA GLU A 151 -9.33 2.29 -12.85
C GLU A 151 -9.91 3.38 -13.76
N GLY A 152 -9.20 3.78 -14.81
CA GLY A 152 -9.74 4.64 -15.87
C GLY A 152 -9.05 5.98 -16.09
N TYR A 153 -8.20 6.47 -15.16
CA TYR A 153 -7.48 7.72 -15.34
C TYR A 153 -5.98 7.57 -15.03
N ASN A 154 -5.14 7.84 -16.03
CA ASN A 154 -3.69 7.87 -15.88
C ASN A 154 -3.21 9.33 -15.80
N MET A 155 -2.66 9.74 -14.68
CA MET A 155 -2.12 11.08 -14.49
C MET A 155 -0.91 11.32 -15.37
N SER A 156 -0.94 12.42 -16.15
CA SER A 156 0.24 12.90 -16.85
C SER A 156 1.24 13.55 -15.87
N LEU A 157 2.49 13.68 -16.31
CA LEU A 157 3.50 14.38 -15.49
C LEU A 157 3.15 15.85 -15.28
N ASP A 158 2.45 16.49 -16.23
CA ASP A 158 2.00 17.88 -16.07
C ASP A 158 0.84 17.99 -15.09
N HIS A 159 -0.06 17.00 -15.07
CA HIS A 159 -1.09 16.94 -14.04
C HIS A 159 -0.48 16.73 -12.64
N LEU A 160 0.51 15.85 -12.49
CA LEU A 160 1.23 15.70 -11.22
C LEU A 160 1.91 16.99 -10.79
N ALA A 161 2.44 17.79 -11.73
CA ALA A 161 2.99 19.12 -11.41
C ALA A 161 1.94 20.09 -10.86
N ARG A 162 0.71 20.07 -11.39
CA ARG A 162 -0.42 20.85 -10.84
C ARG A 162 -0.82 20.39 -9.43
N LEU A 163 -0.88 19.08 -9.20
CA LEU A 163 -1.14 18.53 -7.86
C LEU A 163 -0.02 18.88 -6.86
N ALA A 164 1.21 19.02 -7.35
CA ALA A 164 2.36 19.46 -6.54
C ALA A 164 2.24 20.91 -6.04
N GLU A 165 1.36 21.73 -6.61
CA GLU A 165 1.08 23.08 -6.12
C GLU A 165 0.26 23.08 -4.81
N LEU A 166 -0.43 21.97 -4.49
CA LEU A 166 -1.11 21.78 -3.21
C LEU A 166 -0.08 21.46 -2.12
N PRO A 167 0.14 22.32 -1.10
CA PRO A 167 1.28 22.18 -0.17
C PRO A 167 1.33 20.87 0.58
N ARG A 168 0.18 20.23 0.85
CA ARG A 168 0.12 18.97 1.60
C ARG A 168 0.03 17.72 0.72
N CYS A 169 0.03 17.85 -0.60
CA CYS A 169 0.35 16.75 -1.50
C CYS A 169 1.86 16.52 -1.43
N VAL A 170 2.31 15.67 -0.53
CA VAL A 170 3.73 15.49 -0.14
C VAL A 170 4.30 14.13 -0.51
N ALA A 171 3.46 13.20 -0.92
CA ALA A 171 3.88 11.85 -1.30
C ALA A 171 3.20 11.41 -2.61
N LEU A 172 3.85 10.50 -3.32
CA LEU A 172 3.37 9.94 -4.59
C LEU A 172 3.60 8.43 -4.61
N LYS A 173 2.51 7.66 -4.64
CA LYS A 173 2.55 6.23 -4.94
C LYS A 173 2.49 6.09 -6.46
N TRP A 174 3.68 5.85 -7.06
CA TRP A 174 3.87 6.02 -8.48
C TRP A 174 3.87 4.71 -9.27
N SER A 175 3.06 4.69 -10.29
CA SER A 175 3.05 3.71 -11.38
C SER A 175 2.38 4.36 -12.60
N THR A 176 2.67 3.86 -13.81
CA THR A 176 2.10 4.39 -15.05
C THR A 176 1.94 3.30 -16.09
N SER A 177 0.90 3.41 -16.93
CA SER A 177 0.70 2.53 -18.09
C SER A 177 1.60 2.88 -19.29
N ALA A 178 2.24 4.05 -19.29
CA ALA A 178 3.09 4.52 -20.38
C ALA A 178 4.51 3.91 -20.39
N GLY A 179 4.74 2.89 -19.54
CA GLY A 179 5.98 2.12 -19.50
C GLY A 179 7.10 2.73 -18.66
N SER A 180 8.23 2.01 -18.57
CA SER A 180 9.35 2.37 -17.69
C SER A 180 9.98 3.72 -18.02
N GLY A 181 10.00 4.13 -19.27
CA GLY A 181 10.53 5.44 -19.68
C GLY A 181 9.78 6.60 -19.04
N GLU A 182 8.44 6.56 -19.02
CA GLU A 182 7.61 7.57 -18.38
C GLU A 182 7.73 7.48 -16.85
N TYR A 183 7.79 6.27 -16.31
CA TYR A 183 8.02 6.05 -14.88
C TYR A 183 9.31 6.76 -14.41
N LEU A 184 10.43 6.56 -15.13
CA LEU A 184 11.71 7.18 -14.80
C LEU A 184 11.70 8.72 -14.95
N ARG A 185 10.98 9.25 -15.96
CA ARG A 185 10.79 10.71 -16.08
C ARG A 185 10.01 11.28 -14.89
N GLY A 186 9.02 10.54 -14.40
CA GLY A 186 8.28 10.90 -13.17
C GLY A 186 9.21 10.99 -11.96
N LEU A 187 10.08 9.99 -11.76
CA LEU A 187 11.10 10.02 -10.70
C LEU A 187 12.03 11.23 -10.85
N ALA A 188 12.60 11.43 -12.03
CA ALA A 188 13.52 12.55 -12.29
C ALA A 188 12.90 13.93 -12.05
N ARG A 189 11.59 14.07 -12.34
CA ARG A 189 10.88 15.35 -12.19
C ARG A 189 10.42 15.63 -10.75
N PHE A 190 10.14 14.58 -9.97
CA PHE A 190 9.39 14.74 -8.72
C PHE A 190 10.06 14.17 -7.47
N SER A 191 11.23 13.54 -7.55
CA SER A 191 11.91 13.00 -6.36
C SER A 191 12.26 14.06 -5.32
N ASP A 192 12.48 15.30 -5.74
CA ASP A 192 12.70 16.42 -4.81
C ASP A 192 11.39 16.97 -4.22
N ARG A 193 10.26 16.74 -4.90
CA ARG A 193 8.96 17.33 -4.53
C ARG A 193 8.07 16.38 -3.73
N PHE A 194 8.24 15.08 -3.87
CA PHE A 194 7.41 14.07 -3.20
C PHE A 194 8.27 13.01 -2.50
N ALA A 195 7.74 12.44 -1.43
CA ALA A 195 8.13 11.11 -0.98
C ALA A 195 7.57 10.09 -1.99
N ILE A 196 8.41 9.56 -2.89
CA ILE A 196 7.96 8.65 -3.94
C ILE A 196 8.05 7.21 -3.46
N VAL A 197 6.92 6.52 -3.44
CA VAL A 197 6.77 5.10 -3.16
C VAL A 197 6.52 4.35 -4.46
N ASP A 198 7.39 3.42 -4.81
CA ASP A 198 7.27 2.60 -6.01
C ASP A 198 6.04 1.70 -5.96
N ASN A 199 5.26 1.72 -7.04
CA ASN A 199 4.16 0.81 -7.29
C ASN A 199 4.25 0.19 -8.71
N GLN A 200 5.44 0.30 -9.35
CA GLN A 200 5.74 -0.25 -10.68
C GLN A 200 6.56 -1.55 -10.60
N GLY A 201 7.17 -1.83 -9.44
CA GLY A 201 8.07 -2.97 -9.25
C GLY A 201 9.52 -2.70 -9.69
N LEU A 202 9.93 -1.43 -9.75
CA LEU A 202 11.27 -0.99 -10.16
C LEU A 202 12.09 -0.48 -8.96
N PHE A 203 12.14 -1.24 -7.87
CA PHE A 203 12.66 -0.83 -6.55
C PHE A 203 14.06 -0.23 -6.63
N VAL A 204 14.99 -0.89 -7.33
CA VAL A 204 16.38 -0.42 -7.49
C VAL A 204 16.42 0.93 -8.22
N MET A 205 15.74 1.04 -9.36
CA MET A 205 15.71 2.30 -10.12
C MET A 205 15.03 3.41 -9.35
N THR A 206 13.95 3.10 -8.63
CA THR A 206 13.27 4.07 -7.77
C THR A 206 14.21 4.60 -6.71
N ARG A 207 14.95 3.73 -6.02
CA ARG A 207 15.91 4.16 -4.99
C ARG A 207 17.07 4.97 -5.56
N LEU A 208 17.63 4.54 -6.68
CA LEU A 208 18.71 5.26 -7.40
C LEU A 208 18.31 6.70 -7.77
N MET A 209 17.04 6.90 -8.11
CA MET A 209 16.52 8.21 -8.54
C MET A 209 15.84 8.99 -7.41
N GLY A 210 16.11 8.66 -6.13
CA GLY A 210 15.66 9.44 -4.97
C GLY A 210 14.31 9.04 -4.40
N GLY A 211 13.70 7.92 -4.87
CA GLY A 211 12.49 7.38 -4.25
C GLY A 211 12.72 6.91 -2.82
N THR A 212 11.69 7.01 -2.01
CA THR A 212 11.76 6.81 -0.55
C THR A 212 11.30 5.43 -0.09
N GLY A 213 10.63 4.65 -0.94
CA GLY A 213 10.12 3.33 -0.58
C GLY A 213 9.43 2.62 -1.74
N TYR A 214 8.82 1.50 -1.42
CA TYR A 214 8.03 0.71 -2.36
C TYR A 214 6.87 0.02 -1.64
N ILE A 215 5.78 -0.27 -2.37
CA ILE A 215 4.65 -1.03 -1.82
C ILE A 215 4.97 -2.51 -1.77
N THR A 216 4.61 -3.17 -0.69
CA THR A 216 4.78 -4.61 -0.53
C THR A 216 3.56 -5.27 0.11
N HIS A 217 3.33 -6.53 -0.27
CA HIS A 217 2.38 -7.43 0.40
C HIS A 217 3.11 -8.62 1.03
N LEU A 218 4.35 -8.90 0.57
CA LEU A 218 5.15 -9.99 1.10
C LEU A 218 5.56 -9.72 2.55
N ALA A 219 5.87 -8.48 2.89
CA ALA A 219 6.26 -8.10 4.24
C ALA A 219 5.17 -8.32 5.30
N THR A 220 3.89 -8.45 4.90
CA THR A 220 2.82 -8.91 5.81
C THR A 220 3.09 -10.31 6.36
N ILE A 221 3.77 -11.15 5.56
CA ILE A 221 4.04 -12.55 5.84
C ILE A 221 5.47 -12.72 6.32
N TRP A 222 6.42 -12.06 5.65
CA TRP A 222 7.86 -12.15 5.87
C TRP A 222 8.52 -10.77 5.88
N PRO A 223 8.38 -10.02 7.00
CA PRO A 223 8.89 -8.65 7.11
C PRO A 223 10.41 -8.54 6.91
N GLU A 224 11.20 -9.50 7.43
CA GLU A 224 12.66 -9.44 7.39
C GLU A 224 13.21 -9.44 5.96
N HIS A 225 12.53 -10.10 5.03
CA HIS A 225 12.96 -10.11 3.63
C HIS A 225 12.93 -8.69 3.02
N ASP A 226 11.80 -8.00 3.14
CA ASP A 226 11.66 -6.66 2.57
C ASP A 226 12.51 -5.62 3.33
N LEU A 227 12.72 -5.78 4.63
CA LEU A 227 13.64 -4.94 5.40
C LEU A 227 15.08 -5.14 4.94
N GLU A 228 15.49 -6.38 4.64
CA GLU A 228 16.83 -6.65 4.10
C GLU A 228 17.00 -6.10 2.68
N VAL A 229 16.00 -6.24 1.81
CA VAL A 229 15.99 -5.59 0.48
C VAL A 229 16.16 -4.08 0.65
N TRP A 230 15.41 -3.46 1.56
CA TRP A 230 15.51 -2.02 1.82
C TRP A 230 16.89 -1.62 2.34
N ARG A 231 17.43 -2.36 3.30
CA ARG A 231 18.78 -2.14 3.84
C ARG A 231 19.86 -2.16 2.74
N LEU A 232 19.77 -3.12 1.82
CA LEU A 232 20.68 -3.22 0.67
C LEU A 232 20.55 -2.02 -0.28
N LEU A 233 19.31 -1.61 -0.57
CA LEU A 233 19.03 -0.43 -1.39
C LEU A 233 19.59 0.86 -0.75
N GLU A 234 19.50 1.00 0.58
CA GLU A 234 20.06 2.14 1.30
C GLU A 234 21.59 2.14 1.35
N ALA A 235 22.18 0.96 1.45
CA ALA A 235 23.63 0.76 1.42
C ALA A 235 24.24 0.95 0.01
N GLY A 236 23.41 1.05 -1.04
CA GLY A 236 23.86 1.11 -2.42
C GLY A 236 24.29 -0.23 -3.01
N ASP A 237 24.02 -1.34 -2.30
CA ASP A 237 24.29 -2.70 -2.80
C ASP A 237 23.15 -3.17 -3.70
N TYR A 238 23.07 -2.53 -4.86
CA TYR A 238 21.98 -2.73 -5.81
C TYR A 238 21.99 -4.12 -6.45
N ASP A 239 23.15 -4.73 -6.62
CA ASP A 239 23.29 -6.09 -7.16
C ASP A 239 22.67 -7.12 -6.20
N ALA A 240 23.02 -7.07 -4.93
CA ALA A 240 22.44 -7.95 -3.92
C ALA A 240 20.94 -7.70 -3.73
N ALA A 241 20.51 -6.44 -3.73
CA ALA A 241 19.09 -6.09 -3.68
C ALA A 241 18.33 -6.67 -4.88
N GLN A 242 18.85 -6.50 -6.11
CA GLN A 242 18.22 -6.99 -7.33
C GLN A 242 18.16 -8.53 -7.34
N GLN A 243 19.17 -9.23 -6.85
CA GLN A 243 19.14 -10.70 -6.72
C GLN A 243 17.99 -11.14 -5.81
N LYS A 244 17.82 -10.52 -4.64
CA LYS A 244 16.70 -10.82 -3.72
C LYS A 244 15.34 -10.50 -4.35
N ILE A 245 15.20 -9.36 -5.03
CA ILE A 245 13.98 -8.97 -5.72
C ILE A 245 13.62 -10.00 -6.80
N THR A 246 14.59 -10.39 -7.62
CA THR A 246 14.39 -11.33 -8.73
C THR A 246 14.04 -12.74 -8.24
N SER A 247 14.68 -13.20 -7.18
CA SER A 247 14.48 -14.56 -6.65
C SER A 247 13.22 -14.69 -5.77
N THR A 248 12.72 -13.61 -5.20
CA THR A 248 11.67 -13.65 -4.19
C THR A 248 10.48 -12.73 -4.52
N ASN A 249 10.69 -11.42 -4.65
CA ASN A 249 9.57 -10.48 -4.85
C ASN A 249 8.87 -10.67 -6.20
N TRP A 250 9.61 -10.94 -7.29
CA TRP A 250 9.01 -11.15 -8.60
C TRP A 250 8.19 -12.44 -8.66
N PRO A 251 8.68 -13.64 -8.27
CA PRO A 251 7.85 -14.84 -8.23
C PRO A 251 6.59 -14.68 -7.37
N TRP A 252 6.69 -14.01 -6.20
CA TRP A 252 5.56 -13.67 -5.37
C TRP A 252 4.56 -12.76 -6.09
N SER A 253 5.05 -11.69 -6.72
CA SER A 253 4.20 -10.72 -7.43
C SER A 253 3.49 -11.34 -8.63
N ASP A 254 4.20 -12.17 -9.41
CA ASP A 254 3.65 -12.86 -10.58
C ASP A 254 2.55 -13.83 -10.18
N PHE A 255 2.77 -14.61 -9.12
CA PHE A 255 1.77 -15.54 -8.59
C PHE A 255 0.53 -14.80 -8.08
N ARG A 256 0.73 -13.75 -7.29
CA ARG A 256 -0.35 -12.90 -6.78
C ARG A 256 -1.14 -12.26 -7.92
N GLY A 257 -0.47 -11.72 -8.93
CA GLY A 257 -1.07 -11.13 -10.12
C GLY A 257 -1.88 -12.12 -10.95
N LYS A 258 -1.43 -13.38 -11.04
CA LYS A 258 -2.17 -14.48 -11.68
C LYS A 258 -3.48 -14.79 -10.94
N LEU A 259 -3.46 -14.81 -9.61
CA LEU A 259 -4.61 -15.18 -8.80
C LEU A 259 -5.58 -14.03 -8.55
N TRP A 260 -5.14 -12.79 -8.46
CA TRP A 260 -6.03 -11.65 -8.29
C TRP A 260 -7.18 -11.62 -9.30
N LYS A 261 -6.89 -11.87 -10.58
CA LYS A 261 -7.94 -11.94 -11.63
C LYS A 261 -8.96 -13.05 -11.41
N ARG A 262 -8.63 -14.09 -10.64
CA ARG A 262 -9.49 -15.25 -10.36
C ARG A 262 -10.27 -15.11 -9.06
N THR A 263 -9.69 -14.42 -8.08
CA THR A 263 -10.26 -14.28 -6.73
C THR A 263 -11.05 -12.99 -6.54
N GLY A 264 -10.94 -12.02 -7.47
CA GLY A 264 -11.65 -10.76 -7.45
C GLY A 264 -11.00 -9.65 -6.61
N CYS A 265 -9.94 -9.96 -5.85
CA CYS A 265 -9.14 -8.98 -5.12
C CYS A 265 -7.78 -9.56 -4.70
N GLU A 266 -6.95 -8.79 -4.02
CA GLU A 266 -5.58 -9.17 -3.62
C GLU A 266 -5.53 -9.98 -2.33
N SER A 267 -6.46 -9.75 -1.40
CA SER A 267 -6.40 -10.28 -0.03
C SER A 267 -6.48 -11.80 0.09
N PRO A 268 -7.21 -12.57 -0.73
CA PRO A 268 -7.30 -14.03 -0.56
C PRO A 268 -5.95 -14.73 -0.61
N VAL A 269 -5.03 -14.26 -1.46
CA VAL A 269 -3.67 -14.82 -1.55
C VAL A 269 -2.90 -14.54 -0.27
N ILE A 270 -2.98 -13.32 0.23
CA ILE A 270 -2.26 -12.88 1.45
C ILE A 270 -2.82 -13.59 2.67
N LYS A 271 -4.16 -13.67 2.81
CA LYS A 271 -4.85 -14.39 3.89
C LYS A 271 -4.44 -15.86 3.90
N THR A 272 -4.45 -16.52 2.75
CA THR A 272 -4.04 -17.93 2.64
C THR A 272 -2.56 -18.11 2.97
N ALA A 273 -1.68 -17.20 2.57
CA ALA A 273 -0.26 -17.25 2.90
C ALA A 273 -0.03 -17.11 4.42
N LEU A 274 -0.75 -16.20 5.09
CA LEU A 274 -0.71 -16.10 6.56
C LEU A 274 -1.12 -17.41 7.24
N GLU A 275 -2.22 -18.05 6.78
CA GLU A 275 -2.65 -19.34 7.30
C GLU A 275 -1.60 -20.44 7.09
N LEU A 276 -0.92 -20.44 5.94
CA LEU A 276 0.15 -21.40 5.66
C LEU A 276 1.37 -21.17 6.56
N CYS A 277 1.53 -19.98 7.12
CA CYS A 277 2.55 -19.65 8.12
C CYS A 277 2.03 -19.69 9.56
N GLY A 278 0.89 -20.36 9.81
CA GLY A 278 0.33 -20.53 11.15
C GLY A 278 -0.31 -19.27 11.77
N ARG A 279 -0.57 -18.24 10.97
CA ARG A 279 -1.15 -16.95 11.40
C ARG A 279 -2.58 -16.81 10.91
N HIS A 280 -3.37 -15.92 11.54
CA HIS A 280 -4.76 -15.70 11.13
C HIS A 280 -4.85 -15.05 9.74
N GLY A 281 -5.48 -15.72 8.77
CA GLY A 281 -5.87 -15.15 7.47
C GLY A 281 -7.33 -14.74 7.46
N GLY A 282 -8.21 -15.70 7.73
CA GLY A 282 -9.65 -15.53 7.81
C GLY A 282 -10.36 -15.52 6.45
N PRO A 283 -11.69 -15.48 6.46
CA PRO A 283 -12.51 -15.53 5.25
C PRO A 283 -12.41 -14.24 4.43
N THR A 284 -13.02 -14.28 3.24
CA THR A 284 -13.21 -13.12 2.35
C THR A 284 -14.69 -12.82 2.18
N ARG A 285 -15.04 -11.58 1.82
CA ARG A 285 -16.40 -11.20 1.44
C ARG A 285 -16.60 -11.26 -0.07
N LEU A 286 -17.85 -11.46 -0.50
CA LEU A 286 -18.22 -11.34 -1.91
C LEU A 286 -17.90 -9.91 -2.44
N PRO A 287 -17.56 -9.79 -3.72
CA PRO A 287 -17.51 -10.83 -4.76
C PRO A 287 -16.25 -11.68 -4.74
N SER A 288 -15.34 -11.46 -3.80
CA SER A 288 -14.10 -12.22 -3.68
C SER A 288 -14.35 -13.64 -3.16
N ARG A 289 -13.48 -14.56 -3.56
CA ARG A 289 -13.50 -15.96 -3.09
C ARG A 289 -12.16 -16.37 -2.48
N ALA A 290 -12.20 -17.32 -1.55
CA ALA A 290 -11.00 -17.97 -1.05
C ALA A 290 -10.30 -18.79 -2.15
N LEU A 291 -9.00 -19.09 -1.95
CA LEU A 291 -8.27 -20.02 -2.79
C LEU A 291 -8.86 -21.43 -2.66
N ASN A 292 -8.96 -22.13 -3.77
CA ASN A 292 -9.29 -23.55 -3.76
C ASN A 292 -8.09 -24.41 -3.32
N ALA A 293 -8.28 -25.73 -3.19
CA ALA A 293 -7.25 -26.65 -2.69
C ALA A 293 -6.00 -26.68 -3.59
N GLU A 294 -6.17 -26.61 -4.91
CA GLU A 294 -5.07 -26.59 -5.88
C GLU A 294 -4.28 -25.28 -5.79
N GLU A 295 -4.96 -24.15 -5.81
CA GLU A 295 -4.36 -22.82 -5.67
C GLU A 295 -3.62 -22.68 -4.32
N ARG A 296 -4.17 -23.23 -3.24
CA ARG A 296 -3.52 -23.27 -1.93
C ARG A 296 -2.25 -24.14 -1.92
N ALA A 297 -2.27 -25.29 -2.61
CA ALA A 297 -1.10 -26.13 -2.76
C ALA A 297 0.00 -25.46 -3.61
N GLU A 298 -0.39 -24.81 -4.70
CA GLU A 298 0.50 -24.03 -5.56
C GLU A 298 1.18 -22.88 -4.78
N LEU A 299 0.38 -22.14 -3.99
CA LEU A 299 0.90 -21.08 -3.12
C LEU A 299 1.89 -21.63 -2.07
N ARG A 300 1.55 -22.75 -1.42
CA ARG A 300 2.47 -23.40 -0.46
C ARG A 300 3.81 -23.75 -1.13
N GLY A 301 3.78 -24.32 -2.32
CA GLY A 301 4.96 -24.66 -3.11
C GLY A 301 5.81 -23.43 -3.39
N LEU A 302 5.19 -22.33 -3.83
CA LEU A 302 5.87 -21.06 -4.07
C LEU A 302 6.52 -20.51 -2.79
N LEU A 303 5.78 -20.43 -1.68
CA LEU A 303 6.29 -19.87 -0.43
C LEU A 303 7.53 -20.64 0.07
N LYS A 304 7.52 -21.97 -0.05
CA LYS A 304 8.71 -22.82 0.25
C LYS A 304 9.86 -22.55 -0.72
N GLN A 305 9.57 -22.43 -2.02
CA GLN A 305 10.57 -22.17 -3.06
C GLN A 305 11.30 -20.83 -2.84
N ILE A 306 10.56 -19.78 -2.49
CA ILE A 306 11.14 -18.44 -2.26
C ILE A 306 11.72 -18.26 -0.85
N GLY A 307 11.62 -19.27 0.02
CA GLY A 307 12.26 -19.30 1.33
C GLY A 307 11.50 -18.62 2.46
N VAL A 308 10.16 -18.45 2.32
CA VAL A 308 9.33 -17.93 3.42
C VAL A 308 9.42 -18.87 4.63
N PRO A 309 9.73 -18.35 5.83
CA PRO A 309 9.85 -19.20 7.02
C PRO A 309 8.48 -19.76 7.47
N ASP A 310 8.52 -20.85 8.26
CA ASP A 310 7.39 -21.47 8.97
C ASP A 310 6.23 -21.96 8.08
N VAL A 311 6.46 -22.16 6.78
CA VAL A 311 5.43 -22.66 5.86
C VAL A 311 5.11 -24.13 6.15
N GLN A 312 3.88 -24.39 6.64
CA GLN A 312 3.32 -25.69 7.00
C GLN A 312 2.92 -26.53 5.77
#